data_00a8cd1e6c94462b9e8f696916d9b7c9
#
_entry.id   00a8cd1e6c94462b9e8f696916d9b7c9
#
_cell.length_a   1.000
_cell.length_b   1.000
_cell.length_c   1.000
_cell.angle_alpha   90.00
_cell.angle_beta   90.00
_cell.angle_gamma   90.00
#
_symmetry.space_group_name_H-M   'P 1'
#
loop_
_entity.id
_entity.type
_entity.pdbx_description
1 polymer ?
#
loop_
_entity_poly.entity_id
_entity_poly.type
_entity_poly.pdbx_seq_one_letter_code
_entity_poly.pdbx_strand_id
1 'polypeptide(L)'
;PDLSFDPQAMFTAIEQTILAHDSGSGDCKCRSYPAEASNHTHLLIEISMLTKPHRDEAFTRTLRDAIAAAVKHHLTQSCYISLAITYSDAMYLTDRHDVG
;
A
#
# COMPACT_ATOMS: atom_id res chain seq x y z
N PRO A 1 3.49 -22.12 -8.41
CA PRO A 1 4.67 -21.26 -8.48
C PRO A 1 4.53 -20.04 -7.59
N ASP A 2 5.64 -19.57 -7.08
CA ASP A 2 5.66 -18.39 -6.25
C ASP A 2 5.36 -17.13 -7.06
N LEU A 3 4.73 -16.16 -6.42
CA LEU A 3 4.49 -14.86 -7.03
C LEU A 3 5.81 -14.10 -7.15
N SER A 4 6.08 -13.59 -8.35
CA SER A 4 7.28 -12.81 -8.62
C SER A 4 6.91 -11.44 -9.18
N PHE A 5 7.50 -10.39 -8.62
CA PHE A 5 7.36 -9.02 -9.09
C PHE A 5 8.52 -8.19 -8.55
N ASP A 6 8.71 -7.00 -9.12
CA ASP A 6 9.73 -6.07 -8.65
C ASP A 6 9.16 -5.26 -7.46
N PRO A 7 9.60 -5.51 -6.22
CA PRO A 7 9.05 -4.81 -5.06
C PRO A 7 9.27 -3.30 -5.12
N GLN A 8 10.42 -2.83 -5.61
CA GLN A 8 10.69 -1.39 -5.66
C GLN A 8 9.79 -0.68 -6.67
N ALA A 9 9.56 -1.28 -7.83
CA ALA A 9 8.63 -0.73 -8.81
C ALA A 9 7.20 -0.71 -8.26
N MET A 10 6.82 -1.74 -7.54
CA MET A 10 5.50 -1.82 -6.89
C MET A 10 5.34 -0.73 -5.83
N PHE A 11 6.32 -0.53 -4.97
CA PHE A 11 6.30 0.52 -3.95
C PHE A 11 6.17 1.90 -4.58
N THR A 12 6.92 2.16 -5.65
CA THR A 12 6.85 3.44 -6.37
C THR A 12 5.45 3.66 -6.96
N ALA A 13 4.86 2.63 -7.55
CA ALA A 13 3.52 2.73 -8.13
C ALA A 13 2.47 3.04 -7.05
N ILE A 14 2.56 2.38 -5.90
CA ILE A 14 1.64 2.61 -4.77
C ILE A 14 1.81 4.03 -4.24
N GLU A 15 3.03 4.47 -4.01
CA GLU A 15 3.30 5.81 -3.51
C GLU A 15 2.80 6.89 -4.47
N GLN A 16 3.07 6.74 -5.76
CA GLN A 16 2.61 7.71 -6.76
C GLN A 16 1.09 7.76 -6.84
N THR A 17 0.43 6.63 -6.68
CA THR A 17 -1.04 6.57 -6.67
C THR A 17 -1.61 7.31 -5.46
N ILE A 18 -1.03 7.08 -4.28
CA ILE A 18 -1.44 7.77 -3.06
C ILE A 18 -1.24 9.27 -3.20
N LEU A 19 -0.08 9.71 -3.68
CA LEU A 19 0.22 11.14 -3.84
C LEU A 19 -0.68 11.80 -4.88
N ALA A 20 -1.09 11.07 -5.92
CA ALA A 20 -2.01 11.60 -6.92
C ALA A 20 -3.41 11.86 -6.35
N HIS A 21 -3.82 11.11 -5.34
CA HIS A 21 -5.13 11.26 -4.69
C HIS A 21 -5.07 12.12 -3.43
N ASP A 22 -3.89 12.23 -2.82
CA ASP A 22 -3.70 12.97 -1.57
C ASP A 22 -2.29 13.55 -1.54
N SER A 23 -2.13 14.74 -2.10
CA SER A 23 -0.82 15.39 -2.23
C SER A 23 -0.17 15.72 -0.88
N GLY A 24 -0.95 15.73 0.19
CA GLY A 24 -0.45 15.99 1.54
C GLY A 24 -0.02 14.75 2.31
N SER A 25 -0.01 13.57 1.68
CA SER A 25 0.23 12.32 2.41
C SER A 25 1.69 12.14 2.85
N GLY A 26 2.64 12.80 2.21
CA GLY A 26 4.06 12.64 2.54
C GLY A 26 4.65 11.33 2.00
N ASP A 27 5.80 10.95 2.54
CA ASP A 27 6.53 9.77 2.08
C ASP A 27 5.84 8.47 2.52
N CYS A 28 5.85 7.48 1.64
CA CYS A 28 5.42 6.14 1.96
C CYS A 28 6.61 5.30 2.42
N LYS A 29 6.45 4.60 3.52
CA LYS A 29 7.45 3.65 4.02
C LYS A 29 6.94 2.26 3.72
N CYS A 30 7.52 1.62 2.73
CA CYS A 30 7.06 0.32 2.23
C CYS A 30 8.06 -0.77 2.52
N ARG A 31 7.56 -1.97 2.78
CA ARG A 31 8.37 -3.17 2.91
C ARG A 31 7.57 -4.37 2.48
N SER A 32 8.26 -5.41 2.05
CA SER A 32 7.60 -6.64 1.64
C SER A 32 8.17 -7.83 2.38
N TYR A 33 7.33 -8.81 2.62
CA TYR A 33 7.70 -10.03 3.31
C TYR A 33 7.21 -11.22 2.50
N PRO A 34 8.11 -12.10 2.05
CA PRO A 34 7.67 -13.34 1.42
C PRO A 34 7.10 -14.28 2.47
N ALA A 35 5.99 -14.91 2.15
CA ALA A 35 5.43 -15.94 3.01
C ALA A 35 6.22 -17.23 2.84
N GLU A 36 6.50 -17.94 3.92
CA GLU A 36 7.21 -19.22 3.86
C GLU A 36 6.34 -20.29 3.22
N ALA A 37 5.03 -20.23 3.44
CA ALA A 37 4.10 -21.20 2.89
C ALA A 37 2.76 -20.54 2.61
N SER A 38 2.12 -20.99 1.55
CA SER A 38 0.75 -20.57 1.22
C SER A 38 0.07 -21.68 0.44
N ASN A 39 -1.26 -21.73 0.51
CA ASN A 39 -2.01 -22.72 -0.27
C ASN A 39 -2.52 -22.17 -1.60
N HIS A 40 -2.39 -20.86 -1.83
CA HIS A 40 -2.73 -20.20 -3.09
C HIS A 40 -1.73 -19.08 -3.34
N THR A 41 -1.49 -18.78 -4.61
CA THR A 41 -0.68 -17.59 -4.96
C THR A 41 -1.48 -16.36 -4.59
N HIS A 42 -0.98 -15.60 -3.63
CA HIS A 42 -1.72 -14.51 -3.00
C HIS A 42 -0.80 -13.36 -2.62
N LEU A 43 -1.26 -12.14 -2.90
CA LEU A 43 -0.60 -10.91 -2.47
C LEU A 43 -1.54 -10.20 -1.50
N LEU A 44 -1.09 -9.99 -0.28
CA LEU A 44 -1.78 -9.17 0.71
C LEU A 44 -1.07 -7.85 0.85
N ILE A 45 -1.81 -6.76 0.66
CA ILE A 45 -1.28 -5.40 0.81
C ILE A 45 -2.04 -4.73 1.95
N GLU A 46 -1.31 -4.26 2.93
CA GLU A 46 -1.87 -3.53 4.06
C GLU A 46 -1.30 -2.11 4.06
N ILE A 47 -2.18 -1.13 4.07
CA ILE A 47 -1.81 0.28 4.05
C ILE A 47 -2.38 0.93 5.30
N SER A 48 -1.50 1.57 6.08
CA SER A 48 -1.90 2.34 7.25
C SER A 48 -1.68 3.81 6.96
N MET A 49 -2.70 4.61 7.23
CA MET A 49 -2.65 6.06 7.02
C MET A 49 -3.09 6.78 8.29
N LEU A 50 -2.66 8.01 8.45
CA LEU A 50 -3.15 8.85 9.54
C LEU A 50 -4.58 9.26 9.25
N THR A 51 -5.39 9.35 10.31
CA THR A 51 -6.75 9.88 10.21
C THR A 51 -6.70 11.37 9.92
N LYS A 52 -7.41 11.80 8.89
CA LYS A 52 -7.57 13.22 8.52
C LYS A 52 -9.01 13.44 8.05
N PRO A 53 -9.54 14.67 8.20
CA PRO A 53 -10.96 14.93 7.90
C PRO A 53 -11.38 14.58 6.48
N HIS A 54 -10.50 14.76 5.48
CA HIS A 54 -10.84 14.48 4.08
C HIS A 54 -10.77 12.99 3.74
N ARG A 55 -10.21 12.16 4.62
CA ARG A 55 -10.03 10.72 4.38
C ARG A 55 -11.25 9.95 4.87
N ASP A 56 -12.38 10.20 4.21
CA ASP A 56 -13.65 9.54 4.51
C ASP A 56 -13.78 8.22 3.73
N GLU A 57 -14.97 7.62 3.82
CA GLU A 57 -15.23 6.34 3.14
C GLU A 57 -15.14 6.47 1.62
N ALA A 58 -15.69 7.53 1.05
CA ALA A 58 -15.65 7.74 -0.40
C ALA A 58 -14.22 7.92 -0.90
N PHE A 59 -13.42 8.71 -0.20
CA PHE A 59 -12.00 8.89 -0.49
C PHE A 59 -11.26 7.54 -0.43
N THR A 60 -11.49 6.79 0.65
CA THR A 60 -10.81 5.51 0.88
C THR A 60 -11.15 4.49 -0.20
N ARG A 61 -12.42 4.43 -0.60
CA ARG A 61 -12.85 3.50 -1.66
C ARG A 61 -12.21 3.84 -2.99
N THR A 62 -12.18 5.11 -3.35
CA THR A 62 -11.55 5.58 -4.59
C THR A 62 -10.06 5.28 -4.58
N LEU A 63 -9.38 5.56 -3.48
CA LEU A 63 -7.95 5.30 -3.33
C LEU A 63 -7.65 3.80 -3.39
N ARG A 64 -8.43 2.99 -2.69
CA ARG A 64 -8.27 1.54 -2.69
C ARG A 64 -8.35 0.99 -4.12
N ASP A 65 -9.35 1.41 -4.87
CA ASP A 65 -9.55 0.90 -6.23
C ASP A 65 -8.43 1.36 -7.17
N ALA A 66 -7.95 2.58 -7.00
CA ALA A 66 -6.83 3.09 -7.79
C ALA A 66 -5.53 2.34 -7.48
N ILE A 67 -5.27 2.05 -6.22
CA ILE A 67 -4.09 1.27 -5.81
C ILE A 67 -4.18 -0.15 -6.37
N ALA A 68 -5.34 -0.78 -6.26
CA ALA A 68 -5.53 -2.13 -6.79
C ALA A 68 -5.24 -2.18 -8.29
N ALA A 69 -5.71 -1.20 -9.05
CA ALA A 69 -5.44 -1.13 -10.48
C ALA A 69 -3.95 -0.96 -10.78
N ALA A 70 -3.28 -0.08 -10.04
CA ALA A 70 -1.84 0.15 -10.21
C ALA A 70 -1.03 -1.11 -9.88
N VAL A 71 -1.40 -1.82 -8.81
CA VAL A 71 -0.74 -3.07 -8.40
C VAL A 71 -0.91 -4.12 -9.49
N LYS A 72 -2.12 -4.31 -9.99
CA LYS A 72 -2.38 -5.32 -11.05
C LYS A 72 -1.55 -5.06 -12.29
N HIS A 73 -1.28 -3.81 -12.61
CA HIS A 73 -0.46 -3.45 -13.76
C HIS A 73 0.97 -4.00 -13.67
N HIS A 74 1.47 -4.22 -12.45
CA HIS A 74 2.80 -4.73 -12.19
C HIS A 74 2.85 -6.25 -11.98
N LEU A 75 1.72 -6.94 -12.09
CA LEU A 75 1.65 -8.38 -11.89
C LEU A 75 1.48 -9.09 -13.24
N THR A 76 2.33 -10.09 -13.48
CA THR A 76 2.30 -10.88 -14.71
C THR A 76 1.80 -12.30 -14.49
N GLN A 77 1.47 -12.65 -13.26
CA GLN A 77 0.96 -13.96 -12.88
C GLN A 77 -0.45 -13.83 -12.33
N SER A 78 -1.25 -14.86 -12.55
CA SER A 78 -2.56 -14.94 -11.91
C SER A 78 -2.37 -15.17 -10.42
N CYS A 79 -3.07 -14.40 -9.59
CA CYS A 79 -2.98 -14.53 -8.14
C CYS A 79 -4.20 -13.89 -7.50
N TYR A 80 -4.40 -14.22 -6.22
CA TYR A 80 -5.35 -13.49 -5.39
C TYR A 80 -4.71 -12.22 -4.88
N ILE A 81 -5.49 -11.16 -4.75
CA ILE A 81 -5.04 -9.89 -4.19
C ILE A 81 -6.00 -9.49 -3.09
N SER A 82 -5.46 -9.19 -1.92
CA SER A 82 -6.22 -8.58 -0.83
C SER A 82 -5.57 -7.24 -0.50
N LEU A 83 -6.37 -6.21 -0.36
CA LEU A 83 -5.91 -4.86 -0.09
C LEU A 83 -6.75 -4.27 1.03
N ALA A 84 -6.08 -3.83 2.10
CA ALA A 84 -6.74 -3.20 3.23
C ALA A 84 -6.11 -1.84 3.49
N ILE A 85 -6.96 -0.83 3.70
CA ILE A 85 -6.53 0.49 4.14
C ILE A 85 -7.12 0.71 5.53
N THR A 86 -6.25 1.00 6.49
CA THR A 86 -6.65 1.31 7.86
C THR A 86 -6.14 2.68 8.25
N TYR A 87 -6.80 3.29 9.23
CA TYR A 87 -6.42 4.61 9.71
C TYR A 87 -5.97 4.53 11.15
N SER A 88 -4.84 5.18 11.44
CA SER A 88 -4.28 5.25 12.78
C SER A 88 -4.99 6.33 13.59
N ASP A 89 -5.08 6.11 14.89
CA ASP A 89 -5.65 7.10 15.81
C ASP A 89 -4.60 8.18 16.17
N ALA A 90 -5.01 9.09 17.06
CA ALA A 90 -4.17 10.21 17.48
C ALA A 90 -2.94 9.79 18.29
N MET A 91 -2.89 8.53 18.73
CA MET A 91 -1.75 8.01 19.51
C MET A 91 -0.64 7.45 18.64
N TYR A 92 -0.83 7.40 17.32
CA TYR A 92 0.18 6.91 16.41
C TYR A 92 1.31 7.93 16.25
N LEU A 93 2.54 7.46 16.38
CA LEU A 93 3.73 8.29 16.19
C LEU A 93 4.52 7.80 14.99
N THR A 94 4.86 8.71 14.10
CA THR A 94 5.88 8.47 13.08
C THR A 94 6.90 9.59 13.18
N ASP A 95 8.16 9.24 13.12
CA ASP A 95 9.24 10.19 13.28
C ASP A 95 10.44 9.75 12.46
N ARG A 96 11.36 10.65 12.26
CA ARG A 96 12.62 10.36 11.61
C ARG A 96 13.76 10.58 12.60
N HIS A 97 14.65 9.60 12.71
CA HIS A 97 15.84 9.72 13.52
C HIS A 97 17.03 10.07 12.65
N ASP A 98 17.62 11.22 12.89
CA ASP A 98 18.81 11.66 12.16
C ASP A 98 20.03 11.57 13.08
N VAL A 99 21.11 11.01 12.56
CA VAL A 99 22.39 10.92 13.24
C VAL A 99 23.35 11.86 12.54
N GLY A 100 23.76 12.88 13.26
CA GLY A 100 24.52 13.91 12.59
C GLY A 100 25.78 14.40 13.23
#